data_6b6633013dcabd5598e6540503151532
#
_entry.id   6b6633013dcabd5598e6540503151532
#
_cell.length_a   1.000
_cell.length_b   1.000
_cell.length_c   1.000
_cell.angle_alpha   90.00
_cell.angle_beta   90.00
_cell.angle_gamma   90.00
#
_symmetry.space_group_name_H-M   'P 1'
#
loop_
_entity.id
_entity.type
_entity.pdbx_description
1 polymer ?
#
loop_
_entity_poly.entity_id
_entity_poly.type
_entity_poly.pdbx_seq_one_letter_code
_entity_poly.pdbx_strand_id
1 'polypeptide(L)'
;KQSIMKIKGLLLSLFVTSSLLSIAQDIKLPSPQKQGGEPLLQVLSKRASTRDFDTQKNIDSQTLSNLLWAAWGYNREDKRTAPSAMNRQEISLYIVTAQGVYLYDAKQNKLAEIAKGDFRKSAGMQPFVHTAPLNIIFTADLEKAPGNDMMFVDCGFISQNIYLYCASVGLGTVVRGSFNGD
;
A
#
# COMPACT_ATOMS: atom_id res chain seq x y z
N LYS A 1 -5.77 -63.84 51.13
CA LYS A 1 -4.77 -63.30 50.21
C LYS A 1 -5.45 -62.28 49.33
N GLN A 2 -5.33 -60.99 49.69
CA GLN A 2 -5.87 -59.89 48.90
C GLN A 2 -4.87 -59.50 47.83
N SER A 3 -5.32 -59.51 46.59
CA SER A 3 -4.53 -59.07 45.44
C SER A 3 -4.80 -57.56 45.21
N ILE A 4 -3.72 -56.74 45.36
CA ILE A 4 -3.80 -55.29 45.16
C ILE A 4 -3.59 -55.02 43.68
N MET A 5 -4.61 -54.57 43.00
CA MET A 5 -4.58 -54.14 41.61
C MET A 5 -4.04 -52.68 41.54
N LYS A 6 -2.83 -52.54 40.97
CA LYS A 6 -2.23 -51.21 40.74
C LYS A 6 -2.86 -50.56 39.50
N ILE A 7 -3.67 -49.55 39.70
CA ILE A 7 -4.16 -48.70 38.62
C ILE A 7 -3.05 -47.75 38.22
N LYS A 8 -2.49 -47.95 37.02
CA LYS A 8 -1.59 -46.97 36.40
C LYS A 8 -2.43 -45.84 35.83
N GLY A 9 -2.39 -44.67 36.48
CA GLY A 9 -3.01 -43.45 35.94
C GLY A 9 -2.31 -42.97 34.67
N LEU A 10 -3.05 -43.00 33.57
CA LEU A 10 -2.63 -42.44 32.30
C LEU A 10 -2.93 -40.93 32.32
N LEU A 11 -1.93 -40.10 32.56
CA LEU A 11 -2.01 -38.67 32.44
C LEU A 11 -2.08 -38.30 30.94
N LEU A 12 -3.29 -38.05 30.44
CA LEU A 12 -3.51 -37.54 29.10
C LEU A 12 -3.24 -36.02 29.12
N SER A 13 -2.03 -35.63 28.71
CA SER A 13 -1.62 -34.28 28.53
C SER A 13 -2.38 -33.67 27.30
N LEU A 14 -3.40 -32.88 27.57
CA LEU A 14 -4.15 -32.15 26.55
C LEU A 14 -3.30 -30.95 26.10
N PHE A 15 -2.52 -31.11 25.03
CA PHE A 15 -1.87 -30.00 24.33
C PHE A 15 -2.95 -29.18 23.62
N VAL A 16 -3.41 -28.11 24.27
CA VAL A 16 -4.22 -27.09 23.61
C VAL A 16 -3.27 -26.29 22.73
N THR A 17 -3.17 -26.64 21.45
CA THR A 17 -2.54 -25.80 20.43
C THR A 17 -3.41 -24.55 20.23
N SER A 18 -3.08 -23.49 20.94
CA SER A 18 -3.67 -22.16 20.71
C SER A 18 -3.19 -21.69 19.33
N SER A 19 -4.00 -21.93 18.29
CA SER A 19 -3.82 -21.30 16.99
C SER A 19 -4.04 -19.80 17.22
N LEU A 20 -2.99 -19.01 17.27
CA LEU A 20 -3.05 -17.55 17.20
C LEU A 20 -3.58 -17.20 15.81
N LEU A 21 -4.90 -17.10 15.68
CA LEU A 21 -5.53 -16.44 14.54
C LEU A 21 -5.02 -15.01 14.53
N SER A 22 -4.03 -14.72 13.69
CA SER A 22 -3.57 -13.37 13.43
C SER A 22 -4.73 -12.62 12.77
N ILE A 23 -5.49 -11.87 13.57
CA ILE A 23 -6.54 -10.99 13.04
C ILE A 23 -5.82 -9.94 12.20
N ALA A 24 -6.22 -9.82 10.94
CA ALA A 24 -5.77 -8.75 10.05
C ALA A 24 -6.13 -7.41 10.72
N GLN A 25 -5.14 -6.54 10.89
CA GLN A 25 -5.33 -5.27 11.58
C GLN A 25 -5.27 -4.12 10.57
N ASP A 26 -6.46 -3.60 10.23
CA ASP A 26 -6.56 -2.41 9.39
C ASP A 26 -5.90 -1.20 10.07
N ILE A 27 -5.21 -0.37 9.29
CA ILE A 27 -4.59 0.86 9.75
C ILE A 27 -5.47 2.03 9.31
N LYS A 28 -6.13 2.68 10.27
CA LYS A 28 -6.87 3.92 10.00
C LYS A 28 -5.87 5.06 9.81
N LEU A 29 -5.94 5.73 8.67
CA LEU A 29 -5.11 6.90 8.39
C LEU A 29 -5.76 8.16 8.96
N PRO A 30 -4.97 9.17 9.37
CA PRO A 30 -5.50 10.49 9.72
C PRO A 30 -6.16 11.13 8.50
N SER A 31 -7.10 12.06 8.74
CA SER A 31 -7.74 12.78 7.63
C SER A 31 -6.70 13.50 6.77
N PRO A 32 -6.78 13.41 5.43
CA PRO A 32 -5.80 14.05 4.56
C PRO A 32 -5.93 15.57 4.63
N GLN A 33 -4.81 16.26 4.69
CA GLN A 33 -4.72 17.71 4.62
C GLN A 33 -4.82 18.14 3.16
N LYS A 34 -5.86 18.89 2.83
CA LYS A 34 -6.20 19.30 1.44
C LYS A 34 -5.77 20.72 1.10
N GLN A 35 -5.03 21.36 2.00
CA GLN A 35 -4.56 22.74 1.86
C GLN A 35 -3.07 22.82 2.17
N GLY A 36 -2.40 23.80 1.61
CA GLY A 36 -0.95 23.99 1.76
C GLY A 36 -0.18 23.40 0.59
N GLY A 37 1.11 23.16 0.82
CA GLY A 37 2.04 22.73 -0.21
C GLY A 37 2.65 23.91 -0.99
N GLU A 38 3.56 23.59 -1.92
CA GLU A 38 4.18 24.59 -2.78
C GLU A 38 3.31 24.91 -4.01
N PRO A 39 3.43 26.10 -4.60
CA PRO A 39 2.75 26.44 -5.84
C PRO A 39 3.09 25.46 -6.97
N LEU A 40 2.07 25.07 -7.77
CA LEU A 40 2.19 24.04 -8.79
C LEU A 40 3.39 24.21 -9.73
N LEU A 41 3.68 25.41 -10.22
CA LEU A 41 4.81 25.63 -11.13
C LEU A 41 6.16 25.39 -10.45
N GLN A 42 6.28 25.67 -9.16
CA GLN A 42 7.47 25.36 -8.38
C GLN A 42 7.61 23.84 -8.19
N VAL A 43 6.52 23.15 -7.90
CA VAL A 43 6.50 21.68 -7.79
C VAL A 43 6.90 21.03 -9.12
N LEU A 44 6.37 21.50 -10.25
CA LEU A 44 6.72 21.01 -11.58
C LEU A 44 8.21 21.20 -11.89
N SER A 45 8.81 22.31 -11.47
CA SER A 45 10.25 22.55 -11.65
C SER A 45 11.15 21.65 -10.81
N LYS A 46 10.65 21.12 -9.67
CA LYS A 46 11.37 20.24 -8.75
C LYS A 46 11.14 18.76 -9.01
N ARG A 47 10.03 18.41 -9.68
CA ARG A 47 9.67 17.02 -9.93
C ARG A 47 10.78 16.25 -10.64
N ALA A 48 11.25 15.20 -10.02
CA ALA A 48 12.30 14.33 -10.57
C ALA A 48 12.02 12.86 -10.26
N SER A 49 12.58 11.95 -11.06
CA SER A 49 12.64 10.53 -10.74
C SER A 49 13.85 10.26 -9.87
N THR A 50 13.61 9.84 -8.62
CA THR A 50 14.63 9.58 -7.61
C THR A 50 14.67 8.08 -7.31
N ARG A 51 15.87 7.48 -7.30
CA ARG A 51 16.10 6.06 -7.02
C ARG A 51 17.01 5.82 -5.82
N ASP A 52 17.51 6.88 -5.24
CA ASP A 52 18.32 6.86 -4.03
C ASP A 52 17.45 7.31 -2.86
N PHE A 53 17.15 6.38 -1.95
CA PHE A 53 16.25 6.58 -0.82
C PHE A 53 17.01 6.48 0.50
N ASP A 54 16.71 7.38 1.42
CA ASP A 54 17.21 7.30 2.79
C ASP A 54 16.50 6.15 3.53
N THR A 55 17.22 5.05 3.68
CA THR A 55 16.69 3.82 4.30
C THR A 55 16.46 3.93 5.80
N GLN A 56 16.95 5.00 6.44
CA GLN A 56 16.74 5.27 7.86
C GLN A 56 15.49 6.12 8.13
N LYS A 57 14.89 6.68 7.09
CA LYS A 57 13.67 7.48 7.21
C LYS A 57 12.44 6.68 6.81
N ASN A 58 11.37 6.86 7.58
CA ASN A 58 10.06 6.35 7.28
C ASN A 58 9.12 7.49 6.93
N ILE A 59 8.05 7.17 6.20
CA ILE A 59 6.96 8.10 5.91
C ILE A 59 6.00 8.05 7.11
N ASP A 60 5.73 9.19 7.73
CA ASP A 60 4.75 9.28 8.81
C ASP A 60 3.32 9.09 8.29
N SER A 61 2.40 8.80 9.20
CA SER A 61 1.01 8.45 8.84
C SER A 61 0.24 9.60 8.21
N GLN A 62 0.54 10.86 8.56
CA GLN A 62 -0.11 12.02 7.96
C GLN A 62 0.38 12.25 6.53
N THR A 63 1.68 12.17 6.31
CA THR A 63 2.30 12.26 4.98
C THR A 63 1.80 11.13 4.07
N LEU A 64 1.70 9.90 4.60
CA LEU A 64 1.15 8.76 3.86
C LEU A 64 -0.32 8.98 3.50
N SER A 65 -1.13 9.46 4.43
CA SER A 65 -2.54 9.78 4.16
C SER A 65 -2.69 10.82 3.06
N ASN A 66 -1.92 11.89 3.14
CA ASN A 66 -1.92 12.97 2.13
C ASN A 66 -1.47 12.45 0.75
N LEU A 67 -0.42 11.63 0.71
CA LEU A 67 0.09 11.01 -0.51
C LEU A 67 -0.96 10.16 -1.20
N LEU A 68 -1.60 9.26 -0.44
CA LEU A 68 -2.60 8.34 -0.98
C LEU A 68 -3.87 9.07 -1.41
N TRP A 69 -4.26 10.09 -0.67
CA TRP A 69 -5.36 10.95 -1.09
C TRP A 69 -5.02 11.72 -2.38
N ALA A 70 -3.84 12.31 -2.48
CA ALA A 70 -3.39 13.00 -3.69
C ALA A 70 -3.35 12.04 -4.89
N ALA A 71 -2.86 10.81 -4.68
CA ALA A 71 -2.77 9.78 -5.72
C ALA A 71 -4.15 9.35 -6.23
N TRP A 72 -5.02 8.87 -5.33
CA TRP A 72 -6.26 8.17 -5.71
C TRP A 72 -7.41 8.37 -4.70
N GLY A 73 -7.40 9.45 -3.91
CA GLY A 73 -8.48 9.81 -2.99
C GLY A 73 -9.72 10.33 -3.71
N TYR A 74 -10.76 10.62 -2.94
CA TYR A 74 -11.96 11.28 -3.45
C TYR A 74 -11.88 12.79 -3.19
N ASN A 75 -12.00 13.59 -4.25
CA ASN A 75 -12.10 15.05 -4.17
C ASN A 75 -13.54 15.57 -4.33
N ARG A 76 -14.44 14.72 -4.79
CA ARG A 76 -15.90 14.89 -4.90
C ARG A 76 -16.57 13.58 -4.54
N GLU A 77 -17.89 13.56 -4.42
CA GLU A 77 -18.65 12.40 -3.93
C GLU A 77 -18.28 11.07 -4.61
N ASP A 78 -18.25 11.05 -5.95
CA ASP A 78 -18.00 9.87 -6.78
C ASP A 78 -16.77 10.02 -7.70
N LYS A 79 -15.93 11.04 -7.52
CA LYS A 79 -14.77 11.33 -8.38
C LYS A 79 -13.48 11.32 -7.60
N ARG A 80 -12.45 10.78 -8.25
CA ARG A 80 -11.09 10.70 -7.69
C ARG A 80 -10.29 11.99 -7.93
N THR A 81 -9.19 12.10 -7.22
CA THR A 81 -8.17 13.14 -7.45
C THR A 81 -7.50 13.01 -8.80
N ALA A 82 -7.29 11.79 -9.28
CA ALA A 82 -6.91 11.51 -10.65
C ALA A 82 -8.15 11.09 -11.47
N PRO A 83 -8.26 11.48 -12.75
CA PRO A 83 -9.33 11.01 -13.62
C PRO A 83 -9.14 9.53 -13.95
N SER A 84 -10.21 8.85 -14.32
CA SER A 84 -10.16 7.57 -15.02
C SER A 84 -11.11 7.55 -16.20
N ALA A 85 -10.79 6.79 -17.23
CA ALA A 85 -11.59 6.70 -18.43
C ALA A 85 -13.03 6.31 -18.08
N MET A 86 -14.00 7.11 -18.51
CA MET A 86 -15.42 6.93 -18.22
C MET A 86 -15.75 6.83 -16.71
N ASN A 87 -14.87 7.35 -15.83
CA ASN A 87 -14.98 7.25 -14.36
C ASN A 87 -15.08 5.78 -13.87
N ARG A 88 -14.43 4.86 -14.52
CA ARG A 88 -14.51 3.43 -14.18
C ARG A 88 -13.81 3.08 -12.88
N GLN A 89 -12.78 3.85 -12.51
CA GLN A 89 -12.05 3.71 -11.24
C GLN A 89 -11.56 2.27 -11.01
N GLU A 90 -11.08 1.65 -12.06
CA GLU A 90 -10.65 0.25 -12.09
C GLU A 90 -9.34 0.01 -11.34
N ILE A 91 -8.56 1.06 -11.04
CA ILE A 91 -7.25 0.94 -10.41
C ILE A 91 -7.38 0.80 -8.89
N SER A 92 -6.68 -0.18 -8.34
CA SER A 92 -6.46 -0.36 -6.90
C SER A 92 -5.01 -0.12 -6.55
N LEU A 93 -4.74 0.48 -5.37
CA LEU A 93 -3.40 0.74 -4.86
C LEU A 93 -3.08 -0.23 -3.73
N TYR A 94 -2.07 -1.07 -3.92
CA TYR A 94 -1.48 -1.88 -2.88
C TYR A 94 -0.23 -1.22 -2.33
N ILE A 95 -0.18 -1.10 -1.02
CA ILE A 95 0.86 -0.41 -0.27
C ILE A 95 1.76 -1.46 0.36
N VAL A 96 3.02 -1.53 -0.08
CA VAL A 96 3.99 -2.52 0.41
C VAL A 96 5.05 -1.80 1.23
N THR A 97 5.14 -2.19 2.50
CA THR A 97 6.10 -1.66 3.48
C THR A 97 6.90 -2.80 4.11
N ALA A 98 7.85 -2.49 5.00
CA ALA A 98 8.55 -3.50 5.80
C ALA A 98 7.61 -4.25 6.76
N GLN A 99 6.44 -3.72 7.11
CA GLN A 99 5.49 -4.31 8.04
C GLN A 99 4.44 -5.20 7.36
N GLY A 100 4.10 -4.91 6.10
CA GLY A 100 3.06 -5.66 5.41
C GLY A 100 2.69 -5.13 4.04
N VAL A 101 1.69 -5.80 3.49
CA VAL A 101 0.98 -5.42 2.27
C VAL A 101 -0.43 -5.01 2.65
N TYR A 102 -0.86 -3.88 2.14
CA TYR A 102 -2.15 -3.27 2.46
C TYR A 102 -2.86 -2.82 1.19
N LEU A 103 -4.19 -2.93 1.16
CA LEU A 103 -5.02 -2.32 0.14
C LEU A 103 -5.52 -0.95 0.64
N TYR A 104 -5.33 0.11 -0.16
CA TYR A 104 -5.85 1.42 0.18
C TYR A 104 -7.35 1.53 -0.06
N ASP A 105 -8.11 1.69 1.01
CA ASP A 105 -9.54 2.05 0.97
C ASP A 105 -9.67 3.58 1.04
N ALA A 106 -9.88 4.20 -0.12
CA ALA A 106 -9.99 5.65 -0.21
C ALA A 106 -11.29 6.21 0.38
N LYS A 107 -12.37 5.40 0.47
CA LYS A 107 -13.64 5.85 1.07
C LYS A 107 -13.53 5.94 2.58
N GLN A 108 -12.89 4.97 3.21
CA GLN A 108 -12.70 4.92 4.66
C GLN A 108 -11.39 5.59 5.10
N ASN A 109 -10.54 5.97 4.15
CA ASN A 109 -9.17 6.46 4.36
C ASN A 109 -8.39 5.56 5.31
N LYS A 110 -8.28 4.29 4.92
CA LYS A 110 -7.59 3.25 5.69
C LYS A 110 -6.76 2.35 4.78
N LEU A 111 -5.85 1.65 5.39
CA LEU A 111 -5.10 0.55 4.80
C LEU A 111 -5.68 -0.76 5.34
N ALA A 112 -6.34 -1.54 4.48
CA ALA A 112 -6.80 -2.87 4.82
C ALA A 112 -5.63 -3.85 4.72
N GLU A 113 -5.32 -4.56 5.80
CA GLU A 113 -4.20 -5.50 5.84
C GLU A 113 -4.48 -6.71 4.94
N ILE A 114 -3.57 -7.00 4.01
CA ILE A 114 -3.61 -8.17 3.13
C ILE A 114 -2.65 -9.26 3.64
N ALA A 115 -1.42 -8.86 4.03
CA ALA A 115 -0.43 -9.79 4.54
C ALA A 115 0.55 -9.06 5.48
N LYS A 116 1.00 -9.75 6.53
CA LYS A 116 2.05 -9.29 7.46
C LYS A 116 3.42 -9.74 6.97
N GLY A 117 4.42 -8.89 7.12
CA GLY A 117 5.80 -9.19 6.80
C GLY A 117 6.37 -8.29 5.71
N ASP A 118 7.67 -8.41 5.46
CA ASP A 118 8.37 -7.60 4.48
C ASP A 118 8.36 -8.25 3.09
N PHE A 119 7.45 -7.78 2.24
CA PHE A 119 7.31 -8.23 0.85
C PHE A 119 7.92 -7.25 -0.16
N ARG A 120 8.71 -6.27 0.27
CA ARG A 120 9.30 -5.28 -0.65
C ARG A 120 10.16 -5.90 -1.73
N LYS A 121 10.83 -7.04 -1.44
CA LYS A 121 11.62 -7.78 -2.44
C LYS A 121 10.78 -8.31 -3.60
N SER A 122 9.51 -8.62 -3.35
CA SER A 122 8.57 -9.08 -4.39
C SER A 122 7.93 -7.93 -5.17
N ALA A 123 8.09 -6.67 -4.72
CA ALA A 123 7.49 -5.51 -5.36
C ALA A 123 8.23 -5.03 -6.62
N GLY A 124 9.38 -5.62 -6.96
CA GLY A 124 10.12 -5.31 -8.18
C GLY A 124 11.55 -5.80 -8.16
N MET A 125 12.17 -5.81 -9.33
CA MET A 125 13.49 -6.42 -9.57
C MET A 125 14.68 -5.52 -9.19
N GLN A 126 14.47 -4.22 -9.09
CA GLN A 126 15.55 -3.25 -8.88
C GLN A 126 15.94 -3.17 -7.39
N PRO A 127 17.25 -3.13 -7.04
CA PRO A 127 17.70 -3.21 -5.64
C PRO A 127 17.08 -2.16 -4.71
N PHE A 128 16.89 -0.92 -5.16
CA PHE A 128 16.32 0.15 -4.34
C PHE A 128 14.86 -0.12 -3.93
N VAL A 129 14.13 -0.97 -4.64
CA VAL A 129 12.76 -1.38 -4.29
C VAL A 129 12.73 -2.12 -2.95
N HIS A 130 13.77 -2.90 -2.68
CA HIS A 130 13.86 -3.73 -1.48
C HIS A 130 14.10 -2.91 -0.21
N THR A 131 14.61 -1.69 -0.35
CA THR A 131 14.96 -0.80 0.77
C THR A 131 14.11 0.46 0.83
N ALA A 132 13.37 0.78 -0.23
CA ALA A 132 12.45 1.92 -0.22
C ALA A 132 11.46 1.79 0.95
N PRO A 133 11.17 2.85 1.72
CA PRO A 133 10.22 2.81 2.83
C PRO A 133 8.83 2.35 2.39
N LEU A 134 8.45 2.66 1.16
CA LEU A 134 7.14 2.41 0.57
C LEU A 134 7.26 2.03 -0.91
N ASN A 135 6.55 0.98 -1.31
CA ASN A 135 6.25 0.70 -2.71
C ASN A 135 4.73 0.73 -2.91
N ILE A 136 4.27 1.35 -3.99
CA ILE A 136 2.87 1.36 -4.40
C ILE A 136 2.74 0.52 -5.66
N ILE A 137 1.94 -0.54 -5.60
CA ILE A 137 1.64 -1.41 -6.73
C ILE A 137 0.24 -1.06 -7.22
N PHE A 138 0.11 -0.84 -8.53
CA PHE A 138 -1.17 -0.61 -9.18
C PHE A 138 -1.67 -1.93 -9.76
N THR A 139 -2.93 -2.26 -9.49
CA THR A 139 -3.63 -3.36 -10.14
C THR A 139 -4.89 -2.82 -10.79
N ALA A 140 -5.28 -3.40 -11.93
CA ALA A 140 -6.50 -3.03 -12.63
C ALA A 140 -7.54 -4.16 -12.53
N ASP A 141 -8.77 -3.79 -12.23
CA ASP A 141 -9.94 -4.65 -12.38
C ASP A 141 -10.30 -4.71 -13.87
N LEU A 142 -9.97 -5.81 -14.52
CA LEU A 142 -10.14 -5.96 -15.96
C LEU A 142 -11.60 -6.01 -16.41
N GLU A 143 -12.54 -6.35 -15.52
CA GLU A 143 -13.98 -6.29 -15.81
C GLU A 143 -14.48 -4.85 -15.92
N LYS A 144 -13.82 -3.92 -15.22
CA LYS A 144 -14.13 -2.48 -15.28
C LYS A 144 -13.30 -1.74 -16.32
N ALA A 145 -12.13 -2.27 -16.68
CA ALA A 145 -11.22 -1.59 -17.60
C ALA A 145 -11.90 -1.36 -18.98
N PRO A 146 -11.93 -0.12 -19.49
CA PRO A 146 -12.59 0.20 -20.76
C PRO A 146 -11.77 -0.23 -21.99
N GLY A 147 -10.69 -0.94 -21.80
CA GLY A 147 -9.72 -1.42 -22.78
C GLY A 147 -8.32 -1.40 -22.16
N ASN A 148 -7.43 -2.24 -22.67
CA ASN A 148 -6.11 -2.44 -22.08
C ASN A 148 -5.26 -1.15 -22.02
N ASP A 149 -5.40 -0.25 -22.99
CA ASP A 149 -4.56 0.96 -23.06
C ASP A 149 -4.99 2.02 -22.04
N MET A 150 -6.29 2.14 -21.74
CA MET A 150 -6.79 3.17 -20.84
C MET A 150 -6.30 2.98 -19.39
N MET A 151 -6.17 1.76 -18.91
CA MET A 151 -5.63 1.52 -17.56
C MET A 151 -4.20 2.03 -17.40
N PHE A 152 -3.36 1.98 -18.45
CA PHE A 152 -2.01 2.57 -18.40
C PHE A 152 -2.05 4.09 -18.38
N VAL A 153 -3.00 4.71 -19.10
CA VAL A 153 -3.22 6.16 -19.06
C VAL A 153 -3.67 6.57 -17.66
N ASP A 154 -4.62 5.85 -17.07
CA ASP A 154 -5.13 6.13 -15.73
C ASP A 154 -4.05 5.93 -14.65
N CYS A 155 -3.22 4.90 -14.76
CA CYS A 155 -2.01 4.74 -13.94
C CYS A 155 -1.04 5.92 -14.09
N GLY A 156 -0.90 6.48 -15.29
CA GLY A 156 -0.09 7.67 -15.57
C GLY A 156 -0.58 8.90 -14.82
N PHE A 157 -1.91 9.15 -14.78
CA PHE A 157 -2.50 10.25 -14.02
C PHE A 157 -2.27 10.09 -12.50
N ILE A 158 -2.47 8.89 -11.97
CA ILE A 158 -2.21 8.58 -10.56
C ILE A 158 -0.73 8.78 -10.23
N SER A 159 0.14 8.27 -11.07
CA SER A 159 1.60 8.38 -10.92
C SER A 159 2.07 9.83 -10.92
N GLN A 160 1.52 10.67 -11.81
CA GLN A 160 1.86 12.08 -11.85
C GLN A 160 1.41 12.81 -10.58
N ASN A 161 0.23 12.49 -10.03
CA ASN A 161 -0.19 13.03 -8.74
C ASN A 161 0.78 12.66 -7.62
N ILE A 162 1.27 11.41 -7.59
CA ILE A 162 2.30 10.97 -6.65
C ILE A 162 3.58 11.78 -6.82
N TYR A 163 4.07 11.96 -8.06
CA TYR A 163 5.26 12.77 -8.32
C TYR A 163 5.12 14.21 -7.81
N LEU A 164 3.98 14.85 -8.12
CA LEU A 164 3.74 16.23 -7.72
C LEU A 164 3.63 16.35 -6.19
N TYR A 165 2.90 15.46 -5.54
CA TYR A 165 2.82 15.48 -4.09
C TYR A 165 4.20 15.26 -3.45
N CYS A 166 4.94 14.24 -3.88
CA CYS A 166 6.28 13.98 -3.36
C CYS A 166 7.21 15.18 -3.53
N ALA A 167 7.23 15.80 -4.72
CA ALA A 167 8.03 16.99 -4.97
C ALA A 167 7.65 18.19 -4.07
N SER A 168 6.33 18.32 -3.75
CA SER A 168 5.82 19.42 -2.92
C SER A 168 6.20 19.31 -1.44
N VAL A 169 6.59 18.11 -0.97
CA VAL A 169 6.93 17.85 0.43
C VAL A 169 8.38 17.33 0.61
N GLY A 170 9.18 17.39 -0.45
CA GLY A 170 10.61 16.98 -0.39
C GLY A 170 10.83 15.47 -0.35
N LEU A 171 9.87 14.67 -0.84
CA LEU A 171 10.01 13.22 -0.99
C LEU A 171 10.52 12.86 -2.39
N GLY A 172 11.36 11.81 -2.46
CA GLY A 172 11.77 11.18 -3.72
C GLY A 172 10.77 10.09 -4.13
N THR A 173 10.54 9.95 -5.44
CA THR A 173 9.72 8.87 -6.01
C THR A 173 10.15 8.53 -7.43
N VAL A 174 9.78 7.34 -7.90
CA VAL A 174 9.98 6.92 -9.29
C VAL A 174 8.92 5.90 -9.71
N VAL A 175 8.35 6.10 -10.90
CA VAL A 175 7.51 5.09 -11.55
C VAL A 175 8.39 4.00 -12.18
N ARG A 176 7.97 2.75 -12.06
CA ARG A 176 8.68 1.58 -12.56
C ARG A 176 7.73 0.66 -13.34
N GLY A 177 8.26 0.03 -14.37
CA GLY A 177 7.59 -1.04 -15.12
C GLY A 177 8.33 -2.38 -15.04
N SER A 178 9.46 -2.46 -14.32
CA SER A 178 10.28 -3.67 -14.24
C SER A 178 9.91 -4.47 -13.00
N PHE A 179 9.02 -5.43 -13.17
CA PHE A 179 8.65 -6.44 -12.18
C PHE A 179 8.45 -7.79 -12.87
N ASN A 180 8.56 -8.89 -12.12
CA ASN A 180 8.17 -10.21 -12.60
C ASN A 180 6.68 -10.38 -12.35
N GLY A 181 5.90 -10.67 -13.39
CA GLY A 181 4.45 -10.85 -13.31
C GLY A 181 4.01 -12.29 -13.11
N ASP A 182 4.97 -13.25 -12.96
CA ASP A 182 4.72 -14.67 -12.77
C ASP A 182 4.43 -15.02 -11.31
#